data_28c1b2bf17bb1ca58992e78704949687
#
_entry.id   28c1b2bf17bb1ca58992e78704949687
#
_cell.length_a   1.000
_cell.length_b   1.000
_cell.length_c   1.000
_cell.angle_alpha   90.00
_cell.angle_beta   90.00
_cell.angle_gamma   90.00
#
_symmetry.space_group_name_H-M   'P 1'
#
loop_
_entity.id
_entity.type
_entity.pdbx_description
1 polymer ?
#
loop_
_entity_poly.entity_id
_entity_poly.type
_entity_poly.pdbx_seq_one_letter_code
_entity_poly.pdbx_strand_id
1 'polypeptide(L)'
;MRPGEGAGIAPVSADPNVSDPTTIAARGPARRRLPGPTLAQVFDTRVNALNVWRLVLASGVILQHSWPLTGRKVHPPYDQLFTQVWVDGFFAISGFLIAASWVRNPRLREYVAARALRILPGLWVCLVVIAFVIAPIGVAIQGGSAAKLLMSRAPIEYVLHNAVLHVFYAGIDGTPRHVPFPGVWDGVLWTLIFEIFCYIAIAVAGVAGLLKRRWPAVVVFILLVVFSALVAYPVEVQTVFQMIGRFALVFAAGTLLHQFQDKIPARWSLVALSAVIVLAAGLLMPNYRVLAAIPLAYAVVVSGALIHHERLRLRTDLSYGVYIYAWPMQQLLAICGLSFLPPVVFAVVAVVVTLPLAALSWFLVEKRALSLKSRIKSRARGWGAVVSGGSRISTPGS
;
A
#
# COMPACT_ATOMS: atom_id res chain seq x y z
N MET A 1 18.66 -53.13 79.32
CA MET A 1 20.09 -53.38 79.58
C MET A 1 20.91 -52.72 78.52
N ARG A 2 21.73 -51.77 78.88
CA ARG A 2 22.85 -51.20 78.08
C ARG A 2 23.97 -52.29 78.08
N PRO A 3 25.13 -52.11 77.38
CA PRO A 3 25.70 -51.01 76.56
C PRO A 3 26.43 -51.51 75.30
N GLY A 4 27.11 -50.59 74.62
CA GLY A 4 28.25 -50.89 73.74
C GLY A 4 28.64 -49.71 72.87
N GLU A 5 29.61 -48.92 73.35
CA GLU A 5 30.34 -47.84 72.69
C GLU A 5 31.20 -48.36 71.49
N GLY A 6 31.40 -47.46 70.52
CA GLY A 6 32.36 -47.68 69.45
C GLY A 6 32.67 -46.38 68.70
N ALA A 7 33.66 -45.71 69.16
CA ALA A 7 34.66 -44.77 68.61
C ALA A 7 34.39 -44.15 67.23
N GLY A 8 34.44 -42.77 67.22
CA GLY A 8 34.44 -41.91 66.07
C GLY A 8 35.78 -41.90 65.30
N ILE A 9 35.59 -41.57 64.00
CA ILE A 9 36.68 -41.05 63.15
C ILE A 9 36.18 -39.78 62.57
N ALA A 10 36.84 -38.66 62.85
CA ALA A 10 36.53 -37.34 62.32
C ALA A 10 36.84 -37.25 60.81
N PRO A 11 36.04 -36.55 60.00
CA PRO A 11 36.41 -36.30 58.60
C PRO A 11 37.40 -35.14 58.50
N VAL A 12 38.40 -35.35 57.67
CA VAL A 12 39.42 -34.39 57.23
C VAL A 12 38.76 -33.18 56.50
N SER A 13 39.17 -32.00 56.94
CA SER A 13 38.79 -30.72 56.32
C SER A 13 39.25 -30.62 54.88
N ALA A 14 38.34 -30.44 53.93
CA ALA A 14 38.68 -30.13 52.54
C ALA A 14 39.03 -28.64 52.40
N ASP A 15 40.14 -28.37 51.76
CA ASP A 15 40.73 -27.08 51.44
C ASP A 15 39.85 -26.35 50.38
N PRO A 16 39.46 -25.06 50.58
CA PRO A 16 38.54 -24.37 49.66
C PRO A 16 39.24 -23.67 48.47
N ASN A 17 40.41 -24.11 48.02
CA ASN A 17 41.18 -23.43 46.99
C ASN A 17 41.66 -24.35 45.85
N VAL A 18 40.73 -25.04 45.16
CA VAL A 18 41.02 -25.61 43.83
C VAL A 18 40.04 -24.98 42.85
N SER A 19 40.49 -23.90 42.22
CA SER A 19 39.85 -23.29 41.09
C SER A 19 39.93 -24.21 39.85
N ASP A 20 38.78 -24.76 39.43
CA ASP A 20 38.61 -25.56 38.23
C ASP A 20 38.80 -24.68 36.97
N PRO A 21 39.77 -24.92 36.05
CA PRO A 21 40.06 -24.04 34.93
C PRO A 21 39.31 -24.36 33.65
N THR A 22 38.17 -25.06 33.71
CA THR A 22 37.45 -25.47 32.49
C THR A 22 35.98 -25.02 32.42
N THR A 23 35.74 -23.71 32.45
CA THR A 23 34.47 -23.16 31.92
C THR A 23 34.66 -21.73 31.43
N ILE A 24 35.56 -21.53 30.46
CA ILE A 24 35.47 -20.34 29.59
C ILE A 24 34.43 -20.65 28.53
N ALA A 25 33.16 -20.52 28.90
CA ALA A 25 32.10 -20.43 27.95
C ALA A 25 32.35 -19.17 27.11
N ALA A 26 32.73 -19.36 25.86
CA ALA A 26 32.89 -18.32 24.86
C ALA A 26 31.56 -17.51 24.79
N ARG A 27 31.52 -16.37 25.48
CA ARG A 27 30.50 -15.37 25.28
C ARG A 27 30.66 -14.86 23.87
N GLY A 28 29.87 -15.41 22.95
CA GLY A 28 29.72 -14.85 21.61
C GLY A 28 29.41 -13.37 21.70
N PRO A 29 29.78 -12.57 20.68
CA PRO A 29 29.66 -11.12 20.73
C PRO A 29 28.22 -10.76 21.10
N ALA A 30 28.05 -10.03 22.22
CA ALA A 30 26.78 -9.56 22.72
C ALA A 30 26.14 -8.74 21.58
N ARG A 31 25.14 -9.31 20.91
CA ARG A 31 24.34 -8.56 19.94
C ARG A 31 23.77 -7.38 20.69
N ARG A 32 24.26 -6.18 20.38
CA ARG A 32 23.68 -4.90 20.86
C ARG A 32 22.21 -4.92 20.49
N ARG A 33 21.35 -5.30 21.41
CA ARG A 33 19.91 -5.16 21.24
C ARG A 33 19.63 -3.67 21.21
N LEU A 34 19.13 -3.17 20.09
CA LEU A 34 18.63 -1.81 20.01
C LEU A 34 17.56 -1.64 21.11
N PRO A 35 17.64 -0.61 21.96
CA PRO A 35 16.68 -0.44 23.03
C PRO A 35 15.28 -0.18 22.45
N GLY A 36 14.30 -0.99 22.81
CA GLY A 36 12.90 -0.90 22.42
C GLY A 36 12.41 -2.01 21.46
N PRO A 37 11.07 -2.11 21.27
CA PRO A 37 10.47 -3.14 20.44
C PRO A 37 10.82 -2.95 18.96
N THR A 38 10.94 -4.04 18.22
CA THR A 38 11.10 -4.03 16.77
C THR A 38 9.76 -3.93 16.06
N LEU A 39 9.76 -3.53 14.78
CA LEU A 39 8.56 -3.47 13.96
C LEU A 39 7.85 -4.84 13.88
N ALA A 40 8.59 -5.94 13.81
CA ALA A 40 8.02 -7.29 13.82
C ALA A 40 7.28 -7.64 15.10
N GLN A 41 7.70 -7.08 16.24
CA GLN A 41 7.05 -7.30 17.54
C GLN A 41 5.80 -6.46 17.73
N VAL A 42 5.75 -5.28 17.12
CA VAL A 42 4.65 -4.32 17.26
C VAL A 42 3.58 -4.51 16.18
N PHE A 43 3.95 -4.92 14.98
CA PHE A 43 3.03 -5.03 13.86
C PHE A 43 2.14 -6.27 13.96
N ASP A 44 0.87 -6.05 14.28
CA ASP A 44 -0.17 -7.07 14.14
C ASP A 44 -0.98 -6.81 12.86
N THR A 45 -1.11 -7.82 12.01
CA THR A 45 -1.89 -7.76 10.77
C THR A 45 -3.39 -7.54 10.99
N ARG A 46 -3.89 -7.81 12.19
CA ARG A 46 -5.31 -7.66 12.57
C ARG A 46 -5.58 -6.38 13.36
N VAL A 47 -4.56 -5.86 14.05
CA VAL A 47 -4.67 -4.70 14.95
C VAL A 47 -3.61 -3.67 14.58
N ASN A 48 -3.94 -2.83 13.61
CA ASN A 48 -3.08 -1.73 13.16
C ASN A 48 -3.93 -0.62 12.54
N ALA A 49 -3.37 0.57 12.38
CA ALA A 49 -4.03 1.73 11.79
C ALA A 49 -3.67 1.97 10.31
N LEU A 50 -3.15 0.96 9.57
CA LEU A 50 -2.79 1.16 8.16
C LEU A 50 -3.99 1.48 7.28
N ASN A 51 -5.20 0.98 7.62
CA ASN A 51 -6.42 1.37 6.88
C ASN A 51 -6.79 2.84 7.13
N VAL A 52 -6.50 3.38 8.32
CA VAL A 52 -6.65 4.82 8.58
C VAL A 52 -5.67 5.61 7.74
N TRP A 53 -4.39 5.20 7.72
CA TRP A 53 -3.39 5.84 6.88
C TRP A 53 -3.79 5.83 5.40
N ARG A 54 -4.27 4.72 4.89
CA ARG A 54 -4.76 4.64 3.50
C ARG A 54 -5.90 5.61 3.24
N LEU A 55 -6.84 5.76 4.19
CA LEU A 55 -7.91 6.74 4.07
C LEU A 55 -7.41 8.18 4.14
N VAL A 56 -6.46 8.48 5.03
CA VAL A 56 -5.79 9.80 5.11
C VAL A 56 -5.08 10.12 3.80
N LEU A 57 -4.34 9.16 3.25
CA LEU A 57 -3.64 9.33 1.98
C LEU A 57 -4.62 9.54 0.81
N ALA A 58 -5.76 8.83 0.77
CA ALA A 58 -6.80 9.03 -0.23
C ALA A 58 -7.43 10.44 -0.11
N SER A 59 -7.69 10.89 1.11
CA SER A 59 -8.17 12.26 1.36
C SER A 59 -7.13 13.31 0.97
N GLY A 60 -5.84 13.02 1.18
CA GLY A 60 -4.73 13.85 0.72
C GLY A 60 -4.65 13.95 -0.81
N VAL A 61 -5.00 12.87 -1.52
CA VAL A 61 -5.14 12.89 -3.00
C VAL A 61 -6.29 13.82 -3.42
N ILE A 62 -7.43 13.81 -2.71
CA ILE A 62 -8.52 14.78 -2.94
C ILE A 62 -8.02 16.20 -2.71
N LEU A 63 -7.30 16.42 -1.60
CA LEU A 63 -6.76 17.71 -1.25
C LEU A 63 -5.83 18.27 -2.35
N GLN A 64 -4.85 17.49 -2.81
CA GLN A 64 -3.92 17.95 -3.85
C GLN A 64 -4.63 18.28 -5.17
N HIS A 65 -5.61 17.48 -5.58
CA HIS A 65 -6.34 17.67 -6.82
C HIS A 65 -7.32 18.87 -6.76
N SER A 66 -7.66 19.33 -5.57
CA SER A 66 -8.52 20.51 -5.40
C SER A 66 -7.89 21.80 -5.94
N TRP A 67 -6.56 21.88 -6.03
CA TRP A 67 -5.88 23.04 -6.65
C TRP A 67 -6.17 23.13 -8.15
N PRO A 68 -5.78 22.15 -8.99
CA PRO A 68 -6.05 22.25 -10.42
C PRO A 68 -7.54 22.25 -10.74
N LEU A 69 -8.38 21.55 -9.97
CA LEU A 69 -9.84 21.50 -10.21
C LEU A 69 -10.58 22.77 -9.75
N THR A 70 -9.92 23.66 -9.02
CA THR A 70 -10.38 25.05 -8.76
C THR A 70 -9.61 26.09 -9.57
N GLY A 71 -8.85 25.68 -10.59
CA GLY A 71 -8.07 26.57 -11.45
C GLY A 71 -6.84 27.19 -10.80
N ARG A 72 -6.37 26.64 -9.68
CA ARG A 72 -5.22 27.14 -8.92
C ARG A 72 -4.03 26.20 -9.05
N LYS A 73 -2.82 26.72 -8.81
CA LYS A 73 -1.56 25.96 -8.82
C LYS A 73 -0.92 25.95 -7.44
N VAL A 74 -0.24 24.90 -7.10
CA VAL A 74 0.68 24.86 -5.97
C VAL A 74 2.03 25.38 -6.44
N HIS A 75 2.64 26.28 -5.68
CA HIS A 75 3.91 26.92 -6.05
C HIS A 75 5.11 26.25 -5.37
N PRO A 76 6.28 26.25 -6.02
CA PRO A 76 7.52 25.85 -5.36
C PRO A 76 7.77 26.67 -4.07
N PRO A 77 8.43 26.08 -3.06
CA PRO A 77 9.02 24.74 -3.01
C PRO A 77 8.06 23.64 -2.53
N TYR A 78 6.77 23.94 -2.36
CA TYR A 78 5.81 23.02 -1.74
C TYR A 78 5.16 22.06 -2.73
N ASP A 79 5.19 22.38 -4.03
CA ASP A 79 4.49 21.68 -5.09
C ASP A 79 4.84 20.19 -5.16
N GLN A 80 6.13 19.85 -5.15
CA GLN A 80 6.60 18.46 -5.26
C GLN A 80 6.07 17.58 -4.13
N LEU A 81 6.30 18.00 -2.89
CA LEU A 81 5.87 17.22 -1.73
C LEU A 81 4.35 17.15 -1.65
N PHE A 82 3.67 18.30 -1.77
CA PHE A 82 2.24 18.41 -1.62
C PHE A 82 1.48 17.59 -2.66
N THR A 83 1.96 17.56 -3.92
CA THR A 83 1.26 16.86 -5.00
C THR A 83 1.60 15.38 -5.11
N GLN A 84 2.65 14.91 -4.42
CA GLN A 84 3.18 13.58 -4.70
C GLN A 84 3.23 12.63 -3.49
N VAL A 85 3.36 13.16 -2.28
CA VAL A 85 3.56 12.36 -1.05
C VAL A 85 2.41 11.40 -0.75
N TRP A 86 1.19 11.78 -1.12
CA TRP A 86 -0.01 10.99 -0.84
C TRP A 86 -0.01 9.66 -1.58
N VAL A 87 0.26 9.71 -2.88
CA VAL A 87 0.34 8.50 -3.72
C VAL A 87 1.59 7.69 -3.36
N ASP A 88 2.71 8.36 -3.11
CA ASP A 88 3.95 7.69 -2.68
C ASP A 88 3.75 6.94 -1.35
N GLY A 89 3.01 7.51 -0.40
CA GLY A 89 2.61 6.83 0.83
C GLY A 89 1.80 5.55 0.58
N PHE A 90 0.88 5.56 -0.40
CA PHE A 90 0.17 4.35 -0.80
C PHE A 90 1.10 3.27 -1.32
N PHE A 91 2.05 3.62 -2.19
CA PHE A 91 3.02 2.66 -2.72
C PHE A 91 3.94 2.10 -1.62
N ALA A 92 4.31 2.93 -0.62
CA ALA A 92 5.09 2.48 0.54
C ALA A 92 4.33 1.45 1.38
N ILE A 93 3.06 1.71 1.73
CA ILE A 93 2.20 0.75 2.44
C ILE A 93 2.01 -0.52 1.59
N SER A 94 1.74 -0.36 0.29
CA SER A 94 1.55 -1.48 -0.62
C SER A 94 2.80 -2.36 -0.67
N GLY A 95 4.00 -1.79 -0.78
CA GLY A 95 5.25 -2.55 -0.76
C GLY A 95 5.41 -3.41 0.48
N PHE A 96 5.13 -2.86 1.66
CA PHE A 96 5.17 -3.59 2.92
C PHE A 96 4.14 -4.74 2.97
N LEU A 97 2.87 -4.44 2.68
CA LEU A 97 1.77 -5.41 2.81
C LEU A 97 1.79 -6.49 1.73
N ILE A 98 2.22 -6.15 0.51
CA ILE A 98 2.27 -7.09 -0.61
C ILE A 98 3.42 -8.08 -0.44
N ALA A 99 4.60 -7.61 -0.02
CA ALA A 99 5.71 -8.49 0.35
C ALA A 99 5.30 -9.43 1.49
N ALA A 100 4.66 -8.92 2.56
CA ALA A 100 4.13 -9.72 3.65
C ALA A 100 3.09 -10.76 3.18
N SER A 101 2.23 -10.38 2.23
CA SER A 101 1.22 -11.28 1.67
C SER A 101 1.83 -12.45 0.93
N TRP A 102 2.87 -12.21 0.12
CA TRP A 102 3.58 -13.26 -0.61
C TRP A 102 4.32 -14.20 0.34
N VAL A 103 5.12 -13.66 1.27
CA VAL A 103 5.91 -14.45 2.22
C VAL A 103 5.01 -15.37 3.06
N ARG A 104 3.81 -14.89 3.45
CA ARG A 104 2.84 -15.68 4.22
C ARG A 104 2.23 -16.82 3.41
N ASN A 105 2.02 -16.64 2.11
CA ASN A 105 1.39 -17.61 1.23
C ASN A 105 1.97 -17.54 -0.19
N PRO A 106 3.08 -18.24 -0.47
CA PRO A 106 3.82 -18.16 -1.73
C PRO A 106 3.14 -19.01 -2.83
N ARG A 107 1.87 -18.72 -3.12
CA ARG A 107 1.08 -19.38 -4.17
C ARG A 107 0.63 -18.36 -5.20
N LEU A 108 1.22 -18.41 -6.40
CA LEU A 108 0.99 -17.43 -7.46
C LEU A 108 -0.50 -17.24 -7.78
N ARG A 109 -1.25 -18.32 -7.93
CA ARG A 109 -2.71 -18.26 -8.25
C ARG A 109 -3.51 -17.52 -7.18
N GLU A 110 -3.26 -17.83 -5.89
CA GLU A 110 -3.95 -17.18 -4.77
C GLU A 110 -3.52 -15.72 -4.63
N TYR A 111 -2.25 -15.42 -4.92
CA TYR A 111 -1.73 -14.07 -4.91
C TYR A 111 -2.37 -13.20 -6.01
N VAL A 112 -2.36 -13.68 -7.26
CA VAL A 112 -2.95 -12.96 -8.40
C VAL A 112 -4.45 -12.77 -8.21
N ALA A 113 -5.18 -13.82 -7.81
CA ALA A 113 -6.61 -13.73 -7.53
C ALA A 113 -6.93 -12.69 -6.45
N ALA A 114 -6.12 -12.64 -5.38
CA ALA A 114 -6.33 -11.67 -4.30
C ALA A 114 -6.11 -10.21 -4.74
N ARG A 115 -5.20 -9.96 -5.69
CA ARG A 115 -4.95 -8.62 -6.24
C ARG A 115 -6.01 -8.24 -7.28
N ALA A 116 -6.33 -9.15 -8.20
CA ALA A 116 -7.38 -8.95 -9.18
C ALA A 116 -8.74 -8.64 -8.51
N LEU A 117 -9.16 -9.44 -7.52
CA LEU A 117 -10.39 -9.20 -6.76
C LEU A 117 -10.36 -7.91 -5.93
N ARG A 118 -9.19 -7.37 -5.64
CA ARG A 118 -9.02 -6.09 -4.91
C ARG A 118 -9.23 -4.88 -5.81
N ILE A 119 -8.77 -4.95 -7.07
CA ILE A 119 -8.73 -3.79 -7.97
C ILE A 119 -9.85 -3.85 -9.01
N LEU A 120 -9.95 -4.93 -9.77
CA LEU A 120 -10.77 -4.97 -10.98
C LEU A 120 -12.27 -4.74 -10.75
N PRO A 121 -12.94 -5.36 -9.77
CA PRO A 121 -14.38 -5.17 -9.60
C PRO A 121 -14.75 -3.73 -9.29
N GLY A 122 -14.01 -3.06 -8.38
CA GLY A 122 -14.24 -1.67 -8.06
C GLY A 122 -13.95 -0.73 -9.23
N LEU A 123 -12.85 -0.97 -9.98
CA LEU A 123 -12.52 -0.23 -11.18
C LEU A 123 -13.63 -0.30 -12.23
N TRP A 124 -14.08 -1.50 -12.59
CA TRP A 124 -15.09 -1.67 -13.64
C TRP A 124 -16.41 -1.01 -13.27
N VAL A 125 -16.86 -1.13 -12.01
CA VAL A 125 -18.07 -0.44 -11.54
C VAL A 125 -17.86 1.07 -11.53
N CYS A 126 -16.68 1.56 -11.14
CA CYS A 126 -16.38 2.99 -11.19
C CYS A 126 -16.46 3.54 -12.62
N LEU A 127 -15.87 2.86 -13.60
CA LEU A 127 -15.94 3.26 -15.01
C LEU A 127 -17.38 3.31 -15.52
N VAL A 128 -18.20 2.31 -15.17
CA VAL A 128 -19.63 2.27 -15.53
C VAL A 128 -20.38 3.43 -14.86
N VAL A 129 -20.15 3.68 -13.57
CA VAL A 129 -20.80 4.78 -12.84
C VAL A 129 -20.38 6.14 -13.43
N ILE A 130 -19.11 6.32 -13.77
CA ILE A 130 -18.66 7.54 -14.44
C ILE A 130 -19.37 7.72 -15.79
N ALA A 131 -19.36 6.67 -16.63
CA ALA A 131 -19.85 6.75 -18.00
C ALA A 131 -21.37 6.90 -18.11
N PHE A 132 -22.13 6.23 -17.24
CA PHE A 132 -23.58 6.12 -17.35
C PHE A 132 -24.36 6.91 -16.29
N VAL A 133 -23.69 7.44 -15.26
CA VAL A 133 -24.32 8.22 -14.20
C VAL A 133 -23.68 9.61 -14.08
N ILE A 134 -22.38 9.69 -13.74
CA ILE A 134 -21.75 10.97 -13.39
C ILE A 134 -21.62 11.87 -14.62
N ALA A 135 -21.12 11.36 -15.75
CA ALA A 135 -20.94 12.16 -16.96
C ALA A 135 -22.28 12.65 -17.56
N PRO A 136 -23.34 11.81 -17.69
CA PRO A 136 -24.65 12.29 -18.11
C PRO A 136 -25.25 13.37 -17.20
N ILE A 137 -25.10 13.23 -15.87
CA ILE A 137 -25.53 14.27 -14.91
C ILE A 137 -24.75 15.56 -15.15
N GLY A 138 -23.43 15.48 -15.31
CA GLY A 138 -22.59 16.64 -15.58
C GLY A 138 -22.96 17.34 -16.89
N VAL A 139 -23.24 16.59 -17.97
CA VAL A 139 -23.71 17.12 -19.25
C VAL A 139 -25.05 17.80 -19.12
N ALA A 140 -26.01 17.21 -18.38
CA ALA A 140 -27.31 17.81 -18.14
C ALA A 140 -27.22 19.13 -17.35
N ILE A 141 -26.40 19.20 -16.31
CA ILE A 141 -26.19 20.44 -15.53
C ILE A 141 -25.60 21.55 -16.43
N GLN A 142 -24.74 21.20 -17.39
CA GLN A 142 -24.15 22.13 -18.34
C GLN A 142 -25.09 22.50 -19.50
N GLY A 143 -26.37 22.10 -19.46
CA GLY A 143 -27.36 22.38 -20.49
C GLY A 143 -27.25 21.50 -21.73
N GLY A 144 -26.44 20.47 -21.72
CA GLY A 144 -26.31 19.47 -22.78
C GLY A 144 -27.37 18.37 -22.69
N SER A 145 -27.46 17.53 -23.73
CA SER A 145 -28.38 16.39 -23.75
C SER A 145 -27.71 15.11 -23.20
N ALA A 146 -28.08 14.74 -21.98
CA ALA A 146 -27.66 13.47 -21.37
C ALA A 146 -28.14 12.27 -22.22
N ALA A 147 -29.35 12.35 -22.80
CA ALA A 147 -29.88 11.29 -23.66
C ALA A 147 -29.02 11.08 -24.92
N LYS A 148 -28.58 12.18 -25.56
CA LYS A 148 -27.67 12.10 -26.72
C LYS A 148 -26.35 11.45 -26.35
N LEU A 149 -25.78 11.81 -25.20
CA LEU A 149 -24.55 11.19 -24.70
C LEU A 149 -24.74 9.66 -24.47
N LEU A 150 -25.81 9.28 -23.77
CA LEU A 150 -26.11 7.87 -23.46
C LEU A 150 -26.42 7.01 -24.70
N MET A 151 -26.97 7.60 -25.76
CA MET A 151 -27.25 6.94 -27.05
C MET A 151 -26.00 6.86 -27.94
N SER A 152 -24.94 7.61 -27.63
CA SER A 152 -23.68 7.55 -28.36
C SER A 152 -22.84 6.33 -27.98
N ARG A 153 -21.78 6.05 -28.75
CA ARG A 153 -20.82 4.97 -28.43
C ARG A 153 -19.82 5.37 -27.34
N ALA A 154 -19.66 6.67 -27.07
CA ALA A 154 -18.61 7.20 -26.22
C ALA A 154 -18.60 6.64 -24.78
N PRO A 155 -19.76 6.47 -24.08
CA PRO A 155 -19.77 5.85 -22.75
C PRO A 155 -19.27 4.41 -22.76
N ILE A 156 -19.66 3.63 -23.78
CA ILE A 156 -19.24 2.22 -23.91
C ILE A 156 -17.73 2.15 -24.23
N GLU A 157 -17.27 2.97 -25.17
CA GLU A 157 -15.85 3.07 -25.53
C GLU A 157 -14.98 3.48 -24.34
N TYR A 158 -15.45 4.46 -23.54
CA TYR A 158 -14.76 4.84 -22.29
C TYR A 158 -14.60 3.67 -21.34
N VAL A 159 -15.65 2.89 -21.10
CA VAL A 159 -15.59 1.72 -20.20
C VAL A 159 -14.67 0.64 -20.77
N LEU A 160 -14.85 0.24 -22.03
CA LEU A 160 -14.12 -0.88 -22.61
C LEU A 160 -12.62 -0.60 -22.73
N HIS A 161 -12.23 0.60 -23.17
CA HIS A 161 -10.83 0.94 -23.36
C HIS A 161 -10.09 1.14 -22.03
N ASN A 162 -10.75 1.69 -21.00
CA ASN A 162 -10.14 1.92 -19.70
C ASN A 162 -10.20 0.69 -18.76
N ALA A 163 -10.98 -0.35 -19.12
CA ALA A 163 -11.15 -1.56 -18.30
C ALA A 163 -9.85 -2.38 -18.10
N VAL A 164 -8.84 -2.15 -18.94
CA VAL A 164 -7.54 -2.85 -18.92
C VAL A 164 -6.47 -2.16 -18.05
N LEU A 165 -6.89 -1.30 -17.10
CA LEU A 165 -6.00 -0.60 -16.16
C LEU A 165 -5.09 0.46 -16.79
N HIS A 166 -5.32 0.80 -18.06
CA HIS A 166 -4.64 1.89 -18.75
C HIS A 166 -5.68 2.91 -19.21
N VAL A 167 -5.42 4.19 -18.97
CA VAL A 167 -6.34 5.27 -19.37
C VAL A 167 -6.06 5.64 -20.82
N PHE A 168 -6.83 5.08 -21.75
CA PHE A 168 -6.80 5.44 -23.16
C PHE A 168 -7.70 6.65 -23.45
N TYR A 169 -8.83 6.74 -22.77
CA TYR A 169 -9.82 7.82 -22.91
C TYR A 169 -9.97 8.53 -21.57
N ALA A 170 -9.47 9.76 -21.48
CA ALA A 170 -9.61 10.57 -20.27
C ALA A 170 -11.02 11.18 -20.15
N GLY A 171 -11.65 11.54 -21.28
CA GLY A 171 -12.99 12.14 -21.38
C GLY A 171 -14.00 11.25 -22.09
N ILE A 172 -15.26 11.68 -22.10
CA ILE A 172 -16.39 11.03 -22.78
C ILE A 172 -17.03 12.05 -23.70
N ASP A 173 -16.94 11.86 -25.02
CA ASP A 173 -17.47 12.79 -26.03
C ASP A 173 -17.02 14.25 -25.82
N GLY A 174 -15.73 14.44 -25.49
CA GLY A 174 -15.14 15.75 -25.23
C GLY A 174 -15.65 16.42 -23.94
N THR A 175 -16.28 15.69 -23.04
CA THR A 175 -16.70 16.18 -21.72
C THR A 175 -15.73 15.72 -20.62
N PRO A 176 -15.67 16.40 -19.44
CA PRO A 176 -16.39 17.61 -19.03
C PRO A 176 -15.88 18.85 -19.77
N ARG A 177 -16.75 19.82 -20.01
CA ARG A 177 -16.42 21.11 -20.66
C ARG A 177 -16.58 22.26 -19.67
N HIS A 178 -15.99 23.42 -19.99
CA HIS A 178 -16.16 24.67 -19.25
C HIS A 178 -15.89 24.53 -17.72
N VAL A 179 -14.92 23.72 -17.37
CA VAL A 179 -14.41 23.53 -16.01
C VAL A 179 -12.91 23.85 -15.98
N PRO A 180 -12.30 24.14 -14.82
CA PRO A 180 -10.88 24.46 -14.75
C PRO A 180 -9.95 23.37 -15.30
N PHE A 181 -10.39 22.09 -15.26
CA PHE A 181 -9.65 20.95 -15.81
C PHE A 181 -10.56 20.17 -16.80
N PRO A 182 -10.68 20.60 -18.05
CA PRO A 182 -11.61 20.01 -19.00
C PRO A 182 -11.10 18.70 -19.60
N GLY A 183 -12.03 17.89 -20.15
CA GLY A 183 -11.72 16.70 -20.94
C GLY A 183 -11.26 15.48 -20.13
N VAL A 184 -11.29 15.51 -18.79
CA VAL A 184 -10.84 14.40 -17.94
C VAL A 184 -11.89 14.07 -16.89
N TRP A 185 -12.57 12.93 -17.03
CA TRP A 185 -13.54 12.47 -16.03
C TRP A 185 -12.89 11.77 -14.84
N ASP A 186 -11.75 11.10 -15.04
CA ASP A 186 -11.00 10.53 -13.95
C ASP A 186 -9.48 10.67 -14.18
N GLY A 187 -8.87 11.50 -13.36
CA GLY A 187 -7.45 11.81 -13.41
C GLY A 187 -6.59 11.02 -12.42
N VAL A 188 -7.11 9.96 -11.78
CA VAL A 188 -6.33 9.16 -10.81
C VAL A 188 -6.05 7.73 -11.28
N LEU A 189 -6.82 7.20 -12.21
CA LEU A 189 -6.74 5.79 -12.63
C LEU A 189 -5.41 5.41 -13.27
N TRP A 190 -4.67 6.36 -13.84
CA TRP A 190 -3.38 6.12 -14.50
C TRP A 190 -2.32 5.52 -13.57
N THR A 191 -2.45 5.69 -12.25
CA THR A 191 -1.50 5.14 -11.29
C THR A 191 -1.67 3.65 -11.06
N LEU A 192 -2.85 3.08 -11.34
CA LEU A 192 -3.16 1.67 -11.12
C LEU A 192 -2.28 0.73 -11.94
N ILE A 193 -1.87 1.13 -13.15
CA ILE A 193 -0.94 0.32 -13.98
C ILE A 193 0.41 0.12 -13.28
N PHE A 194 0.92 1.16 -12.61
CA PHE A 194 2.19 1.08 -11.88
C PHE A 194 2.06 0.21 -10.63
N GLU A 195 0.91 0.20 -9.98
CA GLU A 195 0.62 -0.70 -8.87
C GLU A 195 0.64 -2.17 -9.34
N ILE A 196 0.05 -2.46 -10.50
CA ILE A 196 0.12 -3.80 -11.12
C ILE A 196 1.56 -4.19 -11.47
N PHE A 197 2.37 -3.28 -12.02
CA PHE A 197 3.79 -3.56 -12.27
C PHE A 197 4.54 -3.93 -10.99
N CYS A 198 4.28 -3.22 -9.89
CA CYS A 198 4.84 -3.57 -8.59
C CYS A 198 4.36 -4.95 -8.09
N TYR A 199 3.10 -5.30 -8.32
CA TYR A 199 2.57 -6.63 -7.97
C TYR A 199 3.21 -7.74 -8.79
N ILE A 200 3.41 -7.52 -10.09
CA ILE A 200 4.12 -8.46 -10.96
C ILE A 200 5.57 -8.62 -10.50
N ALA A 201 6.25 -7.53 -10.17
CA ALA A 201 7.63 -7.56 -9.67
C ALA A 201 7.77 -8.41 -8.40
N ILE A 202 6.85 -8.26 -7.42
CA ILE A 202 6.83 -9.12 -6.23
C ILE A 202 6.51 -10.58 -6.58
N ALA A 203 5.59 -10.84 -7.51
CA ALA A 203 5.28 -12.21 -7.94
C ALA A 203 6.49 -12.88 -8.58
N VAL A 204 7.17 -12.20 -9.51
CA VAL A 204 8.38 -12.69 -10.17
C VAL A 204 9.51 -12.92 -9.15
N ALA A 205 9.81 -11.94 -8.30
CA ALA A 205 10.81 -12.06 -7.25
C ALA A 205 10.48 -13.19 -6.27
N GLY A 206 9.19 -13.38 -5.98
CA GLY A 206 8.70 -14.42 -5.10
C GLY A 206 8.82 -15.82 -5.68
N VAL A 207 8.44 -16.00 -6.95
CA VAL A 207 8.59 -17.28 -7.68
C VAL A 207 10.07 -17.64 -7.84
N ALA A 208 10.93 -16.65 -8.15
CA ALA A 208 12.37 -16.81 -8.23
C ALA A 208 13.04 -17.05 -6.85
N GLY A 209 12.29 -17.03 -5.75
CA GLY A 209 12.83 -17.22 -4.41
C GLY A 209 13.67 -16.06 -3.85
N LEU A 210 13.74 -14.92 -4.57
CA LEU A 210 14.54 -13.76 -4.19
C LEU A 210 14.04 -13.11 -2.89
N LEU A 211 12.74 -13.18 -2.61
CA LEU A 211 12.16 -12.65 -1.37
C LEU A 211 12.55 -13.43 -0.10
N LYS A 212 13.14 -14.61 -0.24
CA LYS A 212 13.70 -15.39 0.89
C LYS A 212 15.04 -14.81 1.37
N ARG A 213 15.70 -14.01 0.54
CA ARG A 213 16.99 -13.37 0.83
C ARG A 213 16.81 -11.86 0.91
N ARG A 214 17.55 -11.21 1.82
CA ARG A 214 17.43 -9.75 2.04
C ARG A 214 18.24 -8.94 1.04
N TRP A 215 19.40 -9.46 0.60
CA TRP A 215 20.32 -8.73 -0.24
C TRP A 215 19.74 -8.35 -1.63
N PRO A 216 18.87 -9.16 -2.32
CA PRO A 216 18.34 -8.75 -3.62
C PRO A 216 17.46 -7.49 -3.51
N ALA A 217 16.66 -7.38 -2.45
CA ALA A 217 15.83 -6.20 -2.24
C ALA A 217 16.68 -4.95 -1.95
N VAL A 218 17.80 -5.10 -1.23
CA VAL A 218 18.75 -3.99 -1.00
C VAL A 218 19.38 -3.55 -2.32
N VAL A 219 19.84 -4.49 -3.15
CA VAL A 219 20.43 -4.17 -4.47
C VAL A 219 19.40 -3.46 -5.35
N VAL A 220 18.18 -4.00 -5.47
CA VAL A 220 17.12 -3.37 -6.27
C VAL A 220 16.82 -1.97 -5.76
N PHE A 221 16.72 -1.78 -4.44
CA PHE A 221 16.49 -0.46 -3.86
C PHE A 221 17.61 0.52 -4.20
N ILE A 222 18.87 0.13 -4.05
CA ILE A 222 20.03 0.98 -4.39
C ILE A 222 20.00 1.35 -5.89
N LEU A 223 19.74 0.38 -6.77
CA LEU A 223 19.62 0.63 -8.20
C LEU A 223 18.49 1.63 -8.52
N LEU A 224 17.34 1.52 -7.85
CA LEU A 224 16.24 2.46 -8.00
C LEU A 224 16.55 3.86 -7.45
N VAL A 225 17.33 3.96 -6.35
CA VAL A 225 17.82 5.26 -5.85
C VAL A 225 18.75 5.91 -6.88
N VAL A 226 19.72 5.15 -7.40
CA VAL A 226 20.67 5.64 -8.43
C VAL A 226 19.90 6.04 -9.70
N PHE A 227 18.99 5.19 -10.17
CA PHE A 227 18.14 5.51 -11.32
C PHE A 227 17.35 6.79 -11.10
N SER A 228 16.70 6.93 -9.93
CA SER A 228 15.89 8.11 -9.60
C SER A 228 16.75 9.38 -9.44
N ALA A 229 18.00 9.25 -9.01
CA ALA A 229 18.92 10.36 -8.92
C ALA A 229 19.44 10.81 -10.30
N LEU A 230 19.70 9.85 -11.21
CA LEU A 230 20.29 10.13 -12.52
C LEU A 230 19.23 10.53 -13.56
N VAL A 231 18.07 9.86 -13.58
CA VAL A 231 17.06 10.00 -14.65
C VAL A 231 15.98 11.03 -14.32
N ALA A 232 15.70 11.25 -13.02
CA ALA A 232 14.64 12.18 -12.61
C ALA A 232 15.05 13.66 -12.67
N TYR A 233 16.31 13.97 -12.97
CA TYR A 233 16.84 15.34 -13.01
C TYR A 233 17.41 15.64 -14.41
N PRO A 234 17.10 16.77 -15.05
CA PRO A 234 16.20 17.91 -14.80
C PRO A 234 14.97 17.92 -15.76
N VAL A 235 14.13 16.88 -15.76
CA VAL A 235 13.08 16.74 -16.77
C VAL A 235 11.74 17.29 -16.23
N GLU A 236 11.22 18.33 -16.85
CA GLU A 236 9.92 18.94 -16.55
C GLU A 236 8.74 18.01 -16.89
N VAL A 237 8.90 17.14 -17.89
CA VAL A 237 7.89 16.18 -18.31
C VAL A 237 8.24 14.79 -17.79
N GLN A 238 7.38 14.24 -16.93
CA GLN A 238 7.57 12.90 -16.40
C GLN A 238 7.31 11.85 -17.49
N THR A 239 8.36 11.15 -17.90
CA THR A 239 8.26 9.99 -18.79
C THR A 239 7.72 8.78 -18.05
N VAL A 240 7.19 7.79 -18.79
CA VAL A 240 6.74 6.51 -18.22
C VAL A 240 7.85 5.82 -17.41
N PHE A 241 9.10 5.89 -17.86
CA PHE A 241 10.26 5.33 -17.14
C PHE A 241 10.52 6.02 -15.82
N GLN A 242 10.38 7.35 -15.75
CA GLN A 242 10.51 8.11 -14.52
C GLN A 242 9.39 7.77 -13.52
N MET A 243 8.16 7.58 -14.01
CA MET A 243 7.03 7.15 -13.18
C MET A 243 7.23 5.74 -12.65
N ILE A 244 7.73 4.79 -13.47
CA ILE A 244 8.08 3.44 -13.01
C ILE A 244 9.14 3.53 -11.90
N GLY A 245 10.23 4.27 -12.12
CA GLY A 245 11.30 4.47 -11.12
C GLY A 245 10.78 5.09 -9.83
N ARG A 246 9.93 6.11 -9.94
CA ARG A 246 9.28 6.79 -8.82
C ARG A 246 8.51 5.83 -7.92
N PHE A 247 7.56 5.10 -8.51
CA PHE A 247 6.68 4.24 -7.73
C PHE A 247 7.38 2.97 -7.26
N ALA A 248 8.27 2.40 -8.10
CA ALA A 248 9.07 1.24 -7.73
C ALA A 248 9.99 1.54 -6.53
N LEU A 249 10.61 2.74 -6.48
CA LEU A 249 11.50 3.14 -5.38
C LEU A 249 10.77 3.16 -4.03
N VAL A 250 9.61 3.83 -3.97
CA VAL A 250 8.86 3.93 -2.70
C VAL A 250 8.25 2.59 -2.31
N PHE A 251 7.79 1.82 -3.29
CA PHE A 251 7.31 0.46 -3.07
C PHE A 251 8.42 -0.48 -2.56
N ALA A 252 9.64 -0.37 -3.14
CA ALA A 252 10.80 -1.12 -2.69
C ALA A 252 11.20 -0.73 -1.26
N ALA A 253 11.09 0.55 -0.87
CA ALA A 253 11.29 0.99 0.51
C ALA A 253 10.34 0.28 1.48
N GLY A 254 9.04 0.20 1.16
CA GLY A 254 8.07 -0.57 1.93
C GLY A 254 8.42 -2.07 2.00
N THR A 255 8.85 -2.66 0.89
CA THR A 255 9.30 -4.06 0.83
C THR A 255 10.51 -4.31 1.73
N LEU A 256 11.49 -3.39 1.75
CA LEU A 256 12.65 -3.44 2.63
C LEU A 256 12.23 -3.39 4.10
N LEU A 257 11.31 -2.49 4.47
CA LEU A 257 10.81 -2.44 5.84
C LEU A 257 10.22 -3.78 6.27
N HIS A 258 9.48 -4.46 5.39
CA HIS A 258 8.96 -5.79 5.69
C HIS A 258 10.09 -6.82 5.87
N GLN A 259 11.09 -6.84 4.99
CA GLN A 259 12.19 -7.81 5.06
C GLN A 259 13.10 -7.61 6.27
N PHE A 260 13.22 -6.37 6.75
CA PHE A 260 14.07 -6.02 7.90
C PHE A 260 13.27 -5.71 9.17
N GLN A 261 11.98 -6.02 9.23
CA GLN A 261 11.09 -5.69 10.35
C GLN A 261 11.56 -6.21 11.71
N ASP A 262 12.34 -7.31 11.72
CA ASP A 262 12.96 -7.89 12.92
C ASP A 262 14.14 -7.07 13.48
N LYS A 263 14.69 -6.14 12.68
CA LYS A 263 15.85 -5.31 13.05
C LYS A 263 15.47 -3.83 13.19
N ILE A 264 14.35 -3.43 12.63
CA ILE A 264 13.92 -2.02 12.61
C ILE A 264 13.24 -1.70 13.95
N PRO A 265 13.76 -0.73 14.74
CA PRO A 265 13.10 -0.29 15.97
C PRO A 265 11.80 0.46 15.65
N ALA A 266 10.73 0.18 16.38
CA ALA A 266 9.46 0.88 16.25
C ALA A 266 9.33 1.95 17.34
N ARG A 267 9.57 3.23 16.98
CA ARG A 267 9.60 4.35 17.92
C ARG A 267 8.99 5.61 17.34
N TRP A 268 8.23 6.33 18.14
CA TRP A 268 7.65 7.62 17.74
C TRP A 268 8.71 8.70 17.44
N SER A 269 9.84 8.69 18.14
CA SER A 269 10.95 9.62 17.85
C SER A 269 11.51 9.43 16.44
N LEU A 270 11.63 8.19 15.98
CA LEU A 270 12.06 7.89 14.61
C LEU A 270 10.97 8.18 13.58
N VAL A 271 9.69 8.04 13.93
CA VAL A 271 8.57 8.48 13.09
C VAL A 271 8.63 10.01 12.91
N ALA A 272 8.80 10.76 13.99
CA ALA A 272 8.93 12.20 13.92
C ALA A 272 10.18 12.63 13.11
N LEU A 273 11.32 12.01 13.36
CA LEU A 273 12.54 12.26 12.58
C LEU A 273 12.34 11.96 11.09
N SER A 274 11.68 10.84 10.76
CA SER A 274 11.35 10.48 9.39
C SER A 274 10.45 11.51 8.72
N ALA A 275 9.44 12.02 9.44
CA ALA A 275 8.56 13.08 8.92
C ALA A 275 9.34 14.38 8.65
N VAL A 276 10.26 14.75 9.55
CA VAL A 276 11.16 15.92 9.35
C VAL A 276 12.05 15.73 8.12
N ILE A 277 12.62 14.51 7.94
CA ILE A 277 13.46 14.23 6.76
C ILE A 277 12.63 14.31 5.47
N VAL A 278 11.41 13.77 5.45
CA VAL A 278 10.51 13.85 4.29
C VAL A 278 10.20 15.31 3.96
N LEU A 279 9.88 16.13 4.97
CA LEU A 279 9.58 17.55 4.79
C LEU A 279 10.81 18.31 4.28
N ALA A 280 11.95 18.13 4.92
CA ALA A 280 13.20 18.80 4.53
C ALA A 280 13.62 18.40 3.10
N ALA A 281 13.57 17.10 2.76
CA ALA A 281 13.88 16.64 1.41
C ALA A 281 12.91 17.22 0.37
N GLY A 282 11.61 17.30 0.70
CA GLY A 282 10.60 17.88 -0.18
C GLY A 282 10.78 19.35 -0.47
N LEU A 283 11.36 20.10 0.48
CA LEU A 283 11.63 21.54 0.33
C LEU A 283 12.97 21.85 -0.32
N LEU A 284 13.97 20.98 -0.12
CA LEU A 284 15.37 21.28 -0.46
C LEU A 284 15.90 20.50 -1.67
N MET A 285 15.26 19.38 -2.04
CA MET A 285 15.78 18.50 -3.10
C MET A 285 14.89 18.52 -4.35
N PRO A 286 15.47 18.46 -5.55
CA PRO A 286 14.71 18.36 -6.80
C PRO A 286 13.87 17.08 -6.88
N ASN A 287 14.35 15.99 -6.29
CA ASN A 287 13.60 14.73 -6.15
C ASN A 287 13.73 14.23 -4.70
N TYR A 288 12.73 14.54 -3.89
CA TYR A 288 12.74 14.22 -2.46
C TYR A 288 12.85 12.72 -2.16
N ARG A 289 12.42 11.86 -3.07
CA ARG A 289 12.36 10.40 -2.87
C ARG A 289 13.72 9.76 -2.74
N VAL A 290 14.74 10.36 -3.36
CA VAL A 290 16.13 9.87 -3.28
C VAL A 290 16.57 9.73 -1.83
N LEU A 291 16.21 10.72 -0.99
CA LEU A 291 16.50 10.70 0.44
C LEU A 291 15.31 10.17 1.27
N ALA A 292 14.10 10.50 0.87
CA ALA A 292 12.91 10.34 1.70
C ALA A 292 12.14 9.03 1.48
N ALA A 293 12.49 8.16 0.52
CA ALA A 293 11.73 6.94 0.25
C ALA A 293 11.63 6.02 1.48
N ILE A 294 12.75 5.74 2.16
CA ILE A 294 12.76 4.95 3.42
C ILE A 294 12.10 5.72 4.57
N PRO A 295 12.44 7.00 4.84
CA PRO A 295 11.75 7.78 5.87
C PRO A 295 10.23 7.84 5.68
N LEU A 296 9.74 8.05 4.46
CA LEU A 296 8.30 8.06 4.18
C LEU A 296 7.65 6.70 4.50
N ALA A 297 8.25 5.62 3.99
CA ALA A 297 7.77 4.28 4.28
C ALA A 297 7.79 3.99 5.79
N TYR A 298 8.85 4.38 6.49
CA TYR A 298 8.96 4.24 7.94
C TYR A 298 7.88 5.05 8.67
N ALA A 299 7.73 6.34 8.34
CA ALA A 299 6.75 7.21 8.98
C ALA A 299 5.34 6.64 8.89
N VAL A 300 4.92 6.17 7.72
CA VAL A 300 3.56 5.67 7.49
C VAL A 300 3.37 4.26 8.06
N VAL A 301 4.29 3.33 7.80
CA VAL A 301 4.14 1.93 8.24
C VAL A 301 4.31 1.80 9.74
N VAL A 302 5.35 2.42 10.32
CA VAL A 302 5.65 2.26 11.75
C VAL A 302 4.64 3.00 12.61
N SER A 303 4.21 4.23 12.24
CA SER A 303 3.14 4.90 12.96
C SER A 303 1.83 4.11 12.90
N GLY A 304 1.49 3.54 11.73
CA GLY A 304 0.35 2.65 11.58
C GLY A 304 0.44 1.38 12.44
N ALA A 305 1.65 0.86 12.65
CA ALA A 305 1.90 -0.28 13.52
C ALA A 305 1.85 0.08 15.02
N LEU A 306 2.27 1.30 15.40
CA LEU A 306 2.29 1.77 16.79
C LEU A 306 0.91 2.20 17.30
N ILE A 307 -0.01 2.57 16.41
CA ILE A 307 -1.37 2.99 16.78
C ILE A 307 -2.24 1.75 16.99
N HIS A 308 -2.50 1.39 18.26
CA HIS A 308 -3.31 0.25 18.64
C HIS A 308 -4.72 0.65 19.14
N HIS A 309 -5.11 1.91 18.97
CA HIS A 309 -6.38 2.41 19.50
C HIS A 309 -7.58 1.80 18.76
N GLU A 310 -8.53 1.18 19.48
CA GLU A 310 -9.67 0.45 18.90
C GLU A 310 -10.53 1.30 17.96
N ARG A 311 -10.73 2.59 18.25
CA ARG A 311 -11.48 3.53 17.39
C ARG A 311 -10.82 3.80 16.04
N LEU A 312 -9.49 3.65 15.96
CA LEU A 312 -8.71 3.81 14.74
C LEU A 312 -8.50 2.49 13.97
N ARG A 313 -9.07 1.40 14.48
CA ARG A 313 -9.09 0.11 13.83
C ARG A 313 -10.24 0.03 12.82
N LEU A 314 -10.06 0.61 11.65
CA LEU A 314 -11.05 0.51 10.58
C LEU A 314 -11.11 -0.93 10.05
N ARG A 315 -12.26 -1.59 10.25
CA ARG A 315 -12.54 -2.93 9.69
C ARG A 315 -12.91 -2.87 8.22
N THR A 316 -13.28 -1.69 7.73
CA THR A 316 -13.62 -1.40 6.33
C THR A 316 -12.47 -0.64 5.68
N ASP A 317 -12.11 -1.02 4.47
CA ASP A 317 -11.09 -0.31 3.69
C ASP A 317 -11.75 0.51 2.58
N LEU A 318 -12.27 1.67 2.95
CA LEU A 318 -12.93 2.59 2.03
C LEU A 318 -11.94 3.35 1.13
N SER A 319 -10.64 3.25 1.41
CA SER A 319 -9.63 4.08 0.75
C SER A 319 -9.58 3.89 -0.76
N TYR A 320 -9.84 2.69 -1.25
CA TYR A 320 -9.86 2.41 -2.69
C TYR A 320 -11.05 3.09 -3.37
N GLY A 321 -12.26 2.94 -2.81
CA GLY A 321 -13.44 3.65 -3.31
C GLY A 321 -13.27 5.18 -3.25
N VAL A 322 -12.74 5.72 -2.13
CA VAL A 322 -12.43 7.16 -2.03
C VAL A 322 -11.47 7.58 -3.13
N TYR A 323 -10.42 6.80 -3.38
CA TYR A 323 -9.42 7.11 -4.39
C TYR A 323 -10.00 7.18 -5.81
N ILE A 324 -10.73 6.14 -6.24
CA ILE A 324 -11.23 6.06 -7.63
C ILE A 324 -12.45 6.95 -7.91
N TYR A 325 -13.24 7.31 -6.91
CA TYR A 325 -14.40 8.22 -7.09
C TYR A 325 -14.07 9.69 -6.80
N ALA A 326 -12.89 9.99 -6.22
CA ALA A 326 -12.50 11.33 -5.83
C ALA A 326 -12.58 12.35 -6.99
N TRP A 327 -11.83 12.07 -8.05
CA TRP A 327 -11.74 12.98 -9.20
C TRP A 327 -13.08 13.17 -9.91
N PRO A 328 -13.87 12.13 -10.25
CA PRO A 328 -15.19 12.31 -10.87
C PRO A 328 -16.13 13.16 -10.02
N MET A 329 -16.12 12.98 -8.70
CA MET A 329 -16.94 13.80 -7.81
C MET A 329 -16.46 15.24 -7.73
N GLN A 330 -15.15 15.48 -7.71
CA GLN A 330 -14.58 16.82 -7.79
C GLN A 330 -14.91 17.51 -9.11
N GLN A 331 -14.89 16.80 -10.24
CA GLN A 331 -15.34 17.34 -11.53
C GLN A 331 -16.82 17.71 -11.51
N LEU A 332 -17.66 16.87 -10.92
CA LEU A 332 -19.08 17.19 -10.80
C LEU A 332 -19.32 18.42 -9.92
N LEU A 333 -18.59 18.58 -8.82
CA LEU A 333 -18.62 19.79 -7.99
C LEU A 333 -18.17 21.05 -8.77
N ALA A 334 -17.12 20.91 -9.59
CA ALA A 334 -16.67 22.02 -10.45
C ALA A 334 -17.74 22.41 -11.49
N ILE A 335 -18.41 21.41 -12.10
CA ILE A 335 -19.56 21.61 -13.01
C ILE A 335 -20.72 22.31 -12.30
N CYS A 336 -20.98 21.98 -11.03
CA CYS A 336 -21.99 22.68 -10.20
C CYS A 336 -21.55 24.11 -9.80
N GLY A 337 -20.45 24.62 -10.32
CA GLY A 337 -19.98 25.98 -10.06
C GLY A 337 -19.19 26.16 -8.77
N LEU A 338 -18.86 25.08 -8.03
CA LEU A 338 -18.16 25.19 -6.74
C LEU A 338 -16.64 25.41 -6.88
N SER A 339 -16.10 25.51 -8.10
CA SER A 339 -14.67 25.79 -8.34
C SER A 339 -14.19 27.15 -7.83
N PHE A 340 -15.12 28.09 -7.51
CA PHE A 340 -14.77 29.37 -6.88
C PHE A 340 -14.28 29.21 -5.43
N LEU A 341 -14.63 28.12 -4.75
CA LEU A 341 -14.24 27.88 -3.36
C LEU A 341 -12.71 27.82 -3.20
N PRO A 342 -12.19 28.22 -2.02
CA PRO A 342 -10.81 27.93 -1.67
C PRO A 342 -10.52 26.42 -1.78
N PRO A 343 -9.34 25.96 -2.29
CA PRO A 343 -9.06 24.56 -2.54
C PRO A 343 -9.25 23.64 -1.32
N VAL A 344 -8.92 24.11 -0.11
CA VAL A 344 -9.11 23.35 1.13
C VAL A 344 -10.61 23.13 1.42
N VAL A 345 -11.44 24.15 1.26
CA VAL A 345 -12.89 24.06 1.45
C VAL A 345 -13.50 23.13 0.40
N PHE A 346 -13.09 23.30 -0.87
CA PHE A 346 -13.48 22.42 -1.97
C PHE A 346 -13.10 20.95 -1.67
N ALA A 347 -11.89 20.71 -1.15
CA ALA A 347 -11.44 19.36 -0.74
C ALA A 347 -12.34 18.76 0.35
N VAL A 348 -12.69 19.53 1.38
CA VAL A 348 -13.58 19.06 2.45
C VAL A 348 -14.96 18.66 1.88
N VAL A 349 -15.54 19.50 1.05
CA VAL A 349 -16.82 19.20 0.37
C VAL A 349 -16.66 17.95 -0.50
N ALA A 350 -15.58 17.84 -1.26
CA ALA A 350 -15.29 16.68 -2.09
C ALA A 350 -15.16 15.38 -1.28
N VAL A 351 -14.48 15.41 -0.15
CA VAL A 351 -14.40 14.24 0.77
C VAL A 351 -15.79 13.84 1.23
N VAL A 352 -16.61 14.80 1.69
CA VAL A 352 -17.97 14.54 2.21
C VAL A 352 -18.85 13.89 1.14
N VAL A 353 -18.83 14.38 -0.10
CA VAL A 353 -19.69 13.82 -1.18
C VAL A 353 -19.12 12.52 -1.77
N THR A 354 -17.81 12.28 -1.67
CA THR A 354 -17.18 11.06 -2.17
C THR A 354 -17.39 9.88 -1.21
N LEU A 355 -17.40 10.12 0.10
CA LEU A 355 -17.51 9.06 1.11
C LEU A 355 -18.75 8.16 0.97
N PRO A 356 -19.98 8.67 0.75
CA PRO A 356 -21.16 7.82 0.53
C PRO A 356 -20.99 6.89 -0.68
N LEU A 357 -20.47 7.42 -1.79
CA LEU A 357 -20.26 6.63 -3.00
C LEU A 357 -19.17 5.56 -2.81
N ALA A 358 -18.08 5.90 -2.12
CA ALA A 358 -17.04 4.96 -1.74
C ALA A 358 -17.58 3.86 -0.79
N ALA A 359 -18.42 4.23 0.17
CA ALA A 359 -19.07 3.27 1.06
C ALA A 359 -20.01 2.32 0.28
N LEU A 360 -20.82 2.86 -0.64
CA LEU A 360 -21.69 2.08 -1.50
C LEU A 360 -20.88 1.08 -2.35
N SER A 361 -19.80 1.54 -2.98
CA SER A 361 -18.86 0.70 -3.72
C SER A 361 -18.28 -0.42 -2.85
N TRP A 362 -17.82 -0.08 -1.66
CA TRP A 362 -17.28 -1.07 -0.72
C TRP A 362 -18.28 -2.16 -0.36
N PHE A 363 -19.49 -1.79 0.09
CA PHE A 363 -20.46 -2.76 0.58
C PHE A 363 -21.09 -3.59 -0.54
N LEU A 364 -21.34 -3.00 -1.70
CA LEU A 364 -22.02 -3.68 -2.81
C LEU A 364 -21.06 -4.47 -3.70
N VAL A 365 -19.82 -4.01 -3.87
CA VAL A 365 -18.87 -4.56 -4.87
C VAL A 365 -17.63 -5.14 -4.20
N GLU A 366 -16.80 -4.31 -3.58
CA GLU A 366 -15.46 -4.70 -3.15
C GLU A 366 -15.48 -5.79 -2.07
N LYS A 367 -16.29 -5.61 -1.02
CA LYS A 367 -16.44 -6.59 0.07
C LYS A 367 -16.94 -7.95 -0.44
N ARG A 368 -17.89 -7.93 -1.38
CA ARG A 368 -18.43 -9.16 -2.00
C ARG A 368 -17.37 -9.85 -2.86
N ALA A 369 -16.65 -9.10 -3.68
CA ALA A 369 -15.56 -9.62 -4.50
C ALA A 369 -14.46 -10.25 -3.62
N LEU A 370 -14.04 -9.57 -2.56
CA LEU A 370 -13.04 -10.08 -1.62
C LEU A 370 -13.49 -11.37 -0.89
N SER A 371 -14.79 -11.55 -0.65
CA SER A 371 -15.32 -12.78 -0.04
C SER A 371 -15.16 -14.01 -0.94
N LEU A 372 -15.08 -13.85 -2.27
CA LEU A 372 -14.79 -14.94 -3.20
C LEU A 372 -13.40 -15.54 -3.01
N LYS A 373 -12.46 -14.80 -2.44
CA LYS A 373 -11.12 -15.29 -2.12
C LYS A 373 -11.15 -16.52 -1.21
N SER A 374 -12.06 -16.55 -0.22
CA SER A 374 -12.21 -17.70 0.68
C SER A 374 -12.72 -18.94 -0.06
N ARG A 375 -13.63 -18.77 -1.02
CA ARG A 375 -14.18 -19.87 -1.87
C ARG A 375 -13.12 -20.44 -2.82
N ILE A 376 -12.27 -19.58 -3.41
CA ILE A 376 -11.15 -20.03 -4.25
C ILE A 376 -10.16 -20.85 -3.43
N LYS A 377 -9.87 -20.42 -2.21
CA LYS A 377 -8.94 -21.11 -1.29
C LYS A 377 -9.49 -22.48 -0.84
N SER A 378 -10.78 -22.60 -0.58
CA SER A 378 -11.42 -23.86 -0.18
C SER A 378 -11.44 -24.89 -1.33
N ARG A 379 -11.75 -24.45 -2.57
CA ARG A 379 -11.70 -25.31 -3.76
C ARG A 379 -10.30 -25.84 -4.05
N ALA A 380 -9.26 -24.99 -3.93
CA ALA A 380 -7.88 -25.42 -4.14
C ALA A 380 -7.40 -26.45 -3.10
N ARG A 381 -7.93 -26.42 -1.88
CA ARG A 381 -7.65 -27.45 -0.85
C ARG A 381 -8.40 -28.76 -1.12
N GLY A 382 -9.65 -28.68 -1.58
CA GLY A 382 -10.44 -29.87 -1.92
C GLY A 382 -9.82 -30.68 -3.06
N TRP A 383 -9.32 -30.02 -4.09
CA TRP A 383 -8.63 -30.69 -5.20
C TRP A 383 -7.30 -31.36 -4.76
N GLY A 384 -6.53 -30.73 -3.88
CA GLY A 384 -5.31 -31.34 -3.33
C GLY A 384 -5.59 -32.58 -2.49
N ALA A 385 -6.70 -32.62 -1.77
CA ALA A 385 -7.10 -33.79 -0.98
C ALA A 385 -7.58 -34.96 -1.85
N VAL A 386 -8.27 -34.67 -2.96
CA VAL A 386 -8.74 -35.72 -3.92
C VAL A 386 -7.56 -36.34 -4.67
N VAL A 387 -6.56 -35.55 -5.08
CA VAL A 387 -5.36 -36.05 -5.77
C VAL A 387 -4.46 -36.85 -4.84
N SER A 388 -4.35 -36.47 -3.55
CA SER A 388 -3.56 -37.25 -2.57
C SER A 388 -4.27 -38.48 -2.00
N GLY A 389 -5.59 -38.53 -2.09
CA GLY A 389 -6.40 -39.72 -1.67
C GLY A 389 -6.47 -40.85 -2.72
N GLY A 390 -6.20 -40.51 -4.01
CA GLY A 390 -6.28 -41.50 -5.11
C GLY A 390 -5.08 -42.44 -5.28
N SER A 391 -3.99 -42.29 -4.49
CA SER A 391 -2.79 -43.12 -4.64
C SER A 391 -2.66 -44.29 -3.64
N ARG A 392 -3.71 -44.61 -2.89
CA ARG A 392 -3.78 -45.86 -2.12
C ARG A 392 -4.56 -46.91 -2.92
N ILE A 393 -3.93 -47.40 -3.99
CA ILE A 393 -4.35 -48.70 -4.57
C ILE A 393 -3.74 -49.76 -3.64
N SER A 394 -4.60 -50.41 -2.87
CA SER A 394 -4.26 -51.62 -2.13
C SER A 394 -3.90 -52.73 -3.15
N THR A 395 -2.64 -53.16 -3.12
CA THR A 395 -2.23 -54.42 -3.75
C THR A 395 -2.92 -55.57 -2.99
N PRO A 396 -3.70 -56.47 -3.68
CA PRO A 396 -4.17 -57.70 -3.03
C PRO A 396 -2.96 -58.61 -2.83
N GLY A 397 -2.74 -59.03 -1.60
CA GLY A 397 -1.74 -60.06 -1.30
C GLY A 397 -2.19 -61.40 -1.89
N SER A 398 -1.24 -62.01 -2.54
CA SER A 398 -1.21 -63.43 -2.84
C SER A 398 -0.15 -64.09 -1.93
#